data_7c31d13a6835d86d4987be80a54c3f8d
#
_entry.id   7c31d13a6835d86d4987be80a54c3f8d
#
_cell.length_a   1.000
_cell.length_b   1.000
_cell.length_c   1.000
_cell.angle_alpha   90.00
_cell.angle_beta   90.00
_cell.angle_gamma   90.00
#
_symmetry.space_group_name_H-M   'P 1'
#
loop_
_entity.id
_entity.type
_entity.pdbx_description
1 polymer ?
#
loop_
_entity_poly.entity_id
_entity_poly.type
_entity_poly.pdbx_seq_one_letter_code
_entity_poly.pdbx_strand_id
1 'polypeptide(L)'
;AYEREGVGWTTLFYEPSNWIPFIFYFAVGAICGYVRMKNKENIEFVTDENKLIQEKFLFMRDMYQDSLYDKRTYKKQIMGSRDSFGKIFDITRKLDTVLPQELFIETIHVMEDMLENHAVAVYSLGKNSEFGRLEIASKEIRSEFPNSIRISKYQAAISELEDGNVWVNRELLPDYPAYMAGIRKNKELVMIVCIKEVRSDQMTLYY
;
A
#
# COMPACT_ATOMS: atom_id res chain seq x y z
N ALA A 1 -13.49 59.05 52.31
CA ALA A 1 -14.71 59.71 52.80
C ALA A 1 -14.75 59.82 54.33
N TYR A 2 -14.19 58.81 55.03
CA TYR A 2 -14.23 58.74 56.52
C TYR A 2 -13.17 59.60 57.20
N GLU A 3 -12.10 59.99 56.52
CA GLU A 3 -11.08 60.92 57.06
C GLU A 3 -11.56 62.35 57.25
N ARG A 4 -12.68 62.72 56.64
CA ARG A 4 -13.17 64.12 56.64
C ARG A 4 -13.95 64.49 57.90
N GLU A 5 -14.41 63.51 58.71
CA GLU A 5 -15.24 63.77 59.91
C GLU A 5 -14.57 63.44 61.22
N GLY A 6 -13.28 63.18 61.27
CA GLY A 6 -12.55 62.90 62.52
C GLY A 6 -12.98 61.60 63.22
N VAL A 7 -13.70 60.73 62.52
CA VAL A 7 -14.13 59.42 63.04
C VAL A 7 -12.96 58.46 62.90
N GLY A 8 -12.37 58.05 64.02
CA GLY A 8 -11.22 57.15 63.98
C GLY A 8 -11.55 55.78 63.44
N TRP A 9 -10.55 55.10 62.80
CA TRP A 9 -10.67 53.73 62.28
C TRP A 9 -11.29 52.73 63.25
N THR A 10 -11.21 52.99 64.56
CA THR A 10 -11.83 52.19 65.65
C THR A 10 -13.34 52.12 65.54
N THR A 11 -14.02 53.26 65.16
CA THR A 11 -15.46 53.33 65.04
C THR A 11 -15.99 52.48 63.86
N LEU A 12 -15.19 52.27 62.84
CA LEU A 12 -15.50 51.42 61.68
C LEU A 12 -15.66 49.95 62.11
N PHE A 13 -14.86 49.50 63.08
CA PHE A 13 -14.87 48.12 63.58
C PHE A 13 -15.88 47.84 64.69
N TYR A 14 -16.33 48.88 65.49
CA TYR A 14 -17.26 48.70 66.59
C TYR A 14 -18.72 48.77 66.17
N GLU A 15 -19.04 49.39 64.99
CA GLU A 15 -20.43 49.49 64.56
C GLU A 15 -20.75 48.39 63.50
N PRO A 16 -21.63 47.40 63.80
CA PRO A 16 -21.95 46.29 62.92
C PRO A 16 -22.53 46.72 61.61
N SER A 17 -23.26 47.86 61.54
CA SER A 17 -23.82 48.38 60.28
C SER A 17 -22.78 48.76 59.24
N ASN A 18 -21.57 49.09 59.66
CA ASN A 18 -20.49 49.43 58.75
C ASN A 18 -19.87 48.18 58.06
N TRP A 19 -20.04 46.99 58.60
CA TRP A 19 -19.53 45.73 58.08
C TRP A 19 -20.38 45.13 56.95
N ILE A 20 -21.66 45.46 56.93
CA ILE A 20 -22.61 44.94 55.96
C ILE A 20 -22.15 45.18 54.50
N PRO A 21 -21.73 46.39 54.08
CA PRO A 21 -21.23 46.59 52.74
C PRO A 21 -19.99 45.73 52.43
N PHE A 22 -19.06 45.57 53.38
CA PHE A 22 -17.87 44.73 53.15
C PHE A 22 -18.20 43.25 52.97
N ILE A 23 -19.12 42.73 53.79
CA ILE A 23 -19.62 41.37 53.68
C ILE A 23 -20.27 41.18 52.28
N PHE A 24 -21.08 42.16 51.85
CA PHE A 24 -21.72 42.11 50.55
C PHE A 24 -20.68 42.11 49.41
N TYR A 25 -19.71 43.01 49.44
CA TYR A 25 -18.64 43.05 48.42
C TYR A 25 -17.82 41.75 48.41
N PHE A 26 -17.52 41.19 49.54
CA PHE A 26 -16.83 39.92 49.69
C PHE A 26 -17.68 38.75 49.10
N ALA A 27 -18.95 38.69 49.43
CA ALA A 27 -19.87 37.70 48.91
C ALA A 27 -20.03 37.79 47.39
N VAL A 28 -20.23 39.00 46.87
CA VAL A 28 -20.31 39.22 45.43
C VAL A 28 -18.98 38.84 44.73
N GLY A 29 -17.85 39.24 45.30
CA GLY A 29 -16.55 38.88 44.79
C GLY A 29 -16.30 37.38 44.74
N ALA A 30 -16.68 36.66 45.81
CA ALA A 30 -16.59 35.21 45.89
C ALA A 30 -17.50 34.51 44.84
N ILE A 31 -18.73 34.97 44.68
CA ILE A 31 -19.67 34.44 43.68
C ILE A 31 -19.12 34.69 42.23
N CYS A 32 -18.69 35.91 41.95
CA CYS A 32 -18.12 36.25 40.63
C CYS A 32 -16.84 35.43 40.35
N GLY A 33 -15.98 35.27 41.35
CA GLY A 33 -14.79 34.41 41.25
C GLY A 33 -15.13 32.96 40.94
N TYR A 34 -16.09 32.40 41.67
CA TYR A 34 -16.57 31.04 41.46
C TYR A 34 -17.16 30.84 40.05
N VAL A 35 -18.03 31.73 39.64
CA VAL A 35 -18.67 31.67 38.31
C VAL A 35 -17.58 31.76 37.19
N ARG A 36 -16.62 32.67 37.38
CA ARG A 36 -15.51 32.80 36.39
C ARG A 36 -14.66 31.54 36.32
N MET A 37 -14.32 30.96 37.46
CA MET A 37 -13.57 29.70 37.52
C MET A 37 -14.32 28.57 36.84
N LYS A 38 -15.61 28.42 37.14
CA LYS A 38 -16.47 27.40 36.56
C LYS A 38 -16.65 27.55 35.08
N ASN A 39 -16.80 28.78 34.59
CA ASN A 39 -16.88 29.05 33.14
C ASN A 39 -15.55 28.74 32.44
N LYS A 40 -14.40 29.02 33.08
CA LYS A 40 -13.10 28.67 32.51
C LYS A 40 -12.94 27.16 32.39
N GLU A 41 -13.24 26.40 33.44
CA GLU A 41 -13.22 24.94 33.39
C GLU A 41 -14.13 24.38 32.29
N ASN A 42 -15.33 24.90 32.13
CA ASN A 42 -16.25 24.48 31.08
C ASN A 42 -15.71 24.79 29.67
N ILE A 43 -15.10 25.95 29.47
CA ILE A 43 -14.49 26.33 28.21
C ILE A 43 -13.31 25.40 27.87
N GLU A 44 -12.44 25.13 28.85
CA GLU A 44 -11.32 24.20 28.70
C GLU A 44 -11.83 22.80 28.32
N PHE A 45 -12.82 22.30 29.04
CA PHE A 45 -13.44 20.99 28.78
C PHE A 45 -14.02 20.91 27.35
N VAL A 46 -14.83 21.89 26.94
CA VAL A 46 -15.42 21.92 25.60
C VAL A 46 -14.34 22.04 24.51
N THR A 47 -13.27 22.80 24.80
CA THR A 47 -12.15 22.95 23.86
C THR A 47 -11.42 21.64 23.68
N ASP A 48 -11.17 20.89 24.74
CA ASP A 48 -10.48 19.60 24.68
C ASP A 48 -11.36 18.52 24.03
N GLU A 49 -12.67 18.53 24.30
CA GLU A 49 -13.62 17.67 23.60
C GLU A 49 -13.65 17.94 22.09
N ASN A 50 -13.66 19.22 21.70
CA ASN A 50 -13.61 19.60 20.30
C ASN A 50 -12.30 19.16 19.62
N LYS A 51 -11.16 19.28 20.28
CA LYS A 51 -9.88 18.78 19.75
C LYS A 51 -9.93 17.26 19.53
N LEU A 52 -10.42 16.51 20.52
CA LEU A 52 -10.57 15.07 20.42
C LEU A 52 -11.48 14.65 19.26
N ILE A 53 -12.60 15.37 19.08
CA ILE A 53 -13.52 15.13 17.95
C ILE A 53 -12.83 15.41 16.63
N GLN A 54 -12.06 16.51 16.51
CA GLN A 54 -11.30 16.83 15.31
C GLN A 54 -10.25 15.76 14.99
N GLU A 55 -9.51 15.30 15.99
CA GLU A 55 -8.53 14.21 15.79
C GLU A 55 -9.19 12.91 15.33
N LYS A 56 -10.32 12.53 15.93
CA LYS A 56 -11.11 11.37 15.50
C LYS A 56 -11.63 11.53 14.08
N PHE A 57 -12.07 12.74 13.71
CA PHE A 57 -12.55 13.01 12.37
C PHE A 57 -11.43 12.89 11.33
N LEU A 58 -10.25 13.44 11.62
CA LEU A 58 -9.08 13.31 10.74
C LEU A 58 -8.68 11.85 10.57
N PHE A 59 -8.61 11.09 11.67
CA PHE A 59 -8.30 9.66 11.64
C PHE A 59 -9.32 8.86 10.81
N MET A 60 -10.63 9.11 11.00
CA MET A 60 -11.67 8.45 10.20
C MET A 60 -11.59 8.82 8.72
N ARG A 61 -11.28 10.08 8.41
CA ARG A 61 -11.09 10.52 7.02
C ARG A 61 -9.93 9.78 6.35
N ASP A 62 -8.82 9.66 7.05
CA ASP A 62 -7.62 9.00 6.52
C ASP A 62 -7.89 7.49 6.32
N MET A 63 -8.50 6.82 7.30
CA MET A 63 -8.96 5.43 7.14
C MET A 63 -9.94 5.23 5.99
N TYR A 64 -10.85 6.19 5.79
CA TYR A 64 -11.79 6.12 4.67
C TYR A 64 -11.08 6.27 3.31
N GLN A 65 -10.07 7.15 3.21
CA GLN A 65 -9.28 7.31 2.00
C GLN A 65 -8.47 6.04 1.69
N ASP A 66 -7.84 5.42 2.69
CA ASP A 66 -7.14 4.15 2.55
C ASP A 66 -8.09 3.03 2.09
N SER A 67 -9.25 2.92 2.71
CA SER A 67 -10.28 1.96 2.32
C SER A 67 -10.79 2.17 0.87
N LEU A 68 -10.90 3.42 0.41
CA LEU A 68 -11.25 3.72 -0.98
C LEU A 68 -10.13 3.32 -1.95
N TYR A 69 -8.87 3.53 -1.56
CA TYR A 69 -7.72 3.10 -2.34
C TYR A 69 -7.70 1.57 -2.49
N ASP A 70 -7.83 0.84 -1.38
CA ASP A 70 -7.91 -0.62 -1.37
C ASP A 70 -9.08 -1.14 -2.21
N LYS A 71 -10.26 -0.55 -2.07
CA LYS A 71 -11.43 -0.90 -2.88
C LYS A 71 -11.18 -0.71 -4.37
N ARG A 72 -10.49 0.37 -4.78
CA ARG A 72 -10.13 0.59 -6.18
C ARG A 72 -9.14 -0.45 -6.69
N THR A 73 -8.17 -0.81 -5.86
CA THR A 73 -7.17 -1.83 -6.17
C THR A 73 -7.82 -3.20 -6.31
N TYR A 74 -8.65 -3.61 -5.35
CA TYR A 74 -9.42 -4.86 -5.44
C TYR A 74 -10.37 -4.89 -6.63
N LYS A 75 -11.02 -3.77 -6.95
CA LYS A 75 -11.89 -3.69 -8.13
C LYS A 75 -11.09 -3.87 -9.42
N LYS A 76 -9.90 -3.27 -9.54
CA LYS A 76 -9.00 -3.50 -10.69
C LYS A 76 -8.58 -4.96 -10.79
N GLN A 77 -8.23 -5.60 -9.68
CA GLN A 77 -7.84 -7.02 -9.63
C GLN A 77 -9.00 -7.93 -10.07
N ILE A 78 -10.21 -7.70 -9.53
CA ILE A 78 -11.39 -8.50 -9.87
C ILE A 78 -11.79 -8.28 -11.34
N MET A 79 -11.73 -7.05 -11.85
CA MET A 79 -12.02 -6.76 -13.26
C MET A 79 -10.94 -7.38 -14.17
N GLY A 80 -9.65 -7.27 -13.82
CA GLY A 80 -8.56 -7.93 -14.53
C GLY A 80 -8.72 -9.45 -14.55
N SER A 81 -9.15 -10.06 -13.45
CA SER A 81 -9.43 -11.51 -13.40
C SER A 81 -10.64 -11.91 -14.25
N ARG A 82 -11.69 -11.09 -14.29
CA ARG A 82 -12.89 -11.38 -15.09
C ARG A 82 -12.64 -11.20 -16.59
N ASP A 83 -11.85 -10.20 -16.96
CA ASP A 83 -11.39 -10.00 -18.34
C ASP A 83 -10.37 -11.06 -18.77
N SER A 84 -9.67 -11.70 -17.84
CA SER A 84 -8.69 -12.75 -18.13
C SER A 84 -9.33 -13.97 -18.81
N PHE A 85 -10.53 -14.39 -18.40
CA PHE A 85 -11.20 -15.51 -19.07
C PHE A 85 -11.62 -15.19 -20.50
N GLY A 86 -12.11 -13.96 -20.77
CA GLY A 86 -12.40 -13.50 -22.13
C GLY A 86 -11.13 -13.38 -22.95
N LYS A 87 -10.07 -12.82 -22.37
CA LYS A 87 -8.75 -12.71 -23.02
C LYS A 87 -8.14 -14.08 -23.32
N ILE A 88 -8.19 -15.04 -22.39
CA ILE A 88 -7.71 -16.40 -22.59
C ILE A 88 -8.45 -17.08 -23.77
N PHE A 89 -9.76 -16.92 -23.86
CA PHE A 89 -10.52 -17.47 -24.98
C PHE A 89 -10.14 -16.84 -26.32
N ASP A 90 -10.02 -15.51 -26.38
CA ASP A 90 -9.60 -14.80 -27.58
C ASP A 90 -8.16 -15.15 -27.98
N ILE A 91 -7.28 -15.33 -27.00
CA ILE A 91 -5.90 -15.77 -27.18
C ILE A 91 -5.85 -17.18 -27.77
N THR A 92 -6.59 -18.12 -27.16
CA THR A 92 -6.64 -19.52 -27.65
C THR A 92 -7.13 -19.55 -29.10
N ARG A 93 -8.14 -18.76 -29.42
CA ARG A 93 -8.66 -18.63 -30.79
C ARG A 93 -7.65 -18.01 -31.78
N LYS A 94 -6.89 -17.01 -31.35
CA LYS A 94 -5.82 -16.41 -32.17
C LYS A 94 -4.69 -17.40 -32.42
N LEU A 95 -4.26 -18.12 -31.38
CA LEU A 95 -3.19 -19.13 -31.49
C LEU A 95 -3.56 -20.33 -32.35
N ASP A 96 -4.83 -20.71 -32.40
CA ASP A 96 -5.32 -21.80 -33.31
C ASP A 96 -5.21 -21.46 -34.80
N THR A 97 -5.13 -20.19 -35.14
CA THR A 97 -5.07 -19.72 -36.54
C THR A 97 -3.68 -19.34 -37.01
N VAL A 98 -2.67 -19.37 -36.13
CA VAL A 98 -1.30 -18.92 -36.42
C VAL A 98 -0.44 -20.03 -36.98
N LEU A 99 0.37 -19.70 -37.98
CA LEU A 99 1.38 -20.61 -38.51
C LEU A 99 2.42 -20.93 -37.43
N PRO A 100 2.95 -22.17 -37.38
CA PRO A 100 3.90 -22.59 -36.34
C PRO A 100 5.13 -21.68 -36.19
N GLN A 101 5.52 -21.01 -37.25
CA GLN A 101 6.67 -20.08 -37.23
C GLN A 101 6.38 -18.75 -36.54
N GLU A 102 5.12 -18.33 -36.54
CA GLU A 102 4.66 -17.07 -35.89
C GLU A 102 4.18 -17.29 -34.47
N LEU A 103 3.99 -18.55 -34.06
CA LEU A 103 3.44 -18.95 -32.80
C LEU A 103 4.21 -18.33 -31.59
N PHE A 104 5.53 -18.33 -31.66
CA PHE A 104 6.35 -17.76 -30.58
C PHE A 104 6.19 -16.23 -30.46
N ILE A 105 6.05 -15.54 -31.61
CA ILE A 105 5.85 -14.09 -31.64
C ILE A 105 4.52 -13.72 -31.01
N GLU A 106 3.46 -14.39 -31.42
CA GLU A 106 2.13 -14.17 -30.85
C GLU A 106 2.08 -14.56 -29.37
N THR A 107 2.78 -15.63 -28.98
CA THR A 107 2.86 -16.07 -27.58
C THR A 107 3.50 -14.99 -26.70
N ILE A 108 4.60 -14.33 -27.15
CA ILE A 108 5.24 -13.29 -26.35
C ILE A 108 4.35 -12.06 -26.24
N HIS A 109 3.68 -11.63 -27.32
CA HIS A 109 2.74 -10.51 -27.28
C HIS A 109 1.58 -10.76 -26.30
N VAL A 110 1.07 -11.99 -26.32
CA VAL A 110 0.04 -12.41 -25.36
C VAL A 110 0.55 -12.36 -23.93
N MET A 111 1.77 -12.83 -23.67
CA MET A 111 2.37 -12.77 -22.33
C MET A 111 2.60 -11.32 -21.89
N GLU A 112 3.09 -10.46 -22.78
CA GLU A 112 3.27 -9.03 -22.50
C GLU A 112 1.95 -8.36 -22.13
N ASP A 113 0.89 -8.63 -22.90
CA ASP A 113 -0.44 -8.09 -22.65
C ASP A 113 -1.07 -8.61 -21.34
N MET A 114 -0.90 -9.90 -21.06
CA MET A 114 -1.46 -10.52 -19.83
C MET A 114 -0.74 -10.09 -18.57
N LEU A 115 0.59 -9.99 -18.65
CA LEU A 115 1.44 -9.66 -17.51
C LEU A 115 1.62 -8.14 -17.36
N GLU A 116 1.14 -7.35 -18.33
CA GLU A 116 1.42 -5.91 -18.45
C GLU A 116 2.92 -5.62 -18.30
N ASN A 117 3.76 -6.52 -18.86
CA ASN A 117 5.20 -6.50 -18.67
C ASN A 117 5.92 -6.83 -19.98
N HIS A 118 6.79 -5.92 -20.42
CA HIS A 118 7.56 -6.06 -21.66
C HIS A 118 8.98 -6.61 -21.44
N ALA A 119 9.21 -7.29 -20.32
CA ALA A 119 10.49 -7.86 -19.94
C ALA A 119 10.46 -9.38 -19.88
N VAL A 120 9.88 -10.03 -20.90
CA VAL A 120 9.64 -11.48 -20.96
C VAL A 120 10.58 -12.15 -21.95
N ALA A 121 11.08 -13.34 -21.59
CA ALA A 121 11.85 -14.19 -22.50
C ALA A 121 11.45 -15.67 -22.34
N VAL A 122 11.53 -16.43 -23.43
CA VAL A 122 11.24 -17.85 -23.45
C VAL A 122 12.47 -18.62 -23.93
N TYR A 123 12.91 -19.56 -23.13
CA TYR A 123 14.03 -20.47 -23.45
C TYR A 123 13.49 -21.88 -23.68
N SER A 124 13.98 -22.56 -24.71
CA SER A 124 13.77 -23.98 -24.92
C SER A 124 14.89 -24.80 -24.29
N LEU A 125 14.53 -25.95 -23.74
CA LEU A 125 15.44 -26.93 -23.16
C LEU A 125 15.45 -28.18 -24.02
N GLY A 126 16.64 -28.56 -24.51
CA GLY A 126 16.82 -29.85 -25.16
C GLY A 126 16.84 -30.99 -24.14
N LYS A 127 16.46 -32.17 -24.56
CA LYS A 127 16.53 -33.37 -23.74
C LYS A 127 18.01 -33.63 -23.34
N ASN A 128 18.32 -33.61 -22.04
CA ASN A 128 19.70 -33.72 -21.50
C ASN A 128 20.65 -32.60 -21.95
N SER A 129 20.13 -31.41 -22.31
CA SER A 129 20.97 -30.28 -22.71
C SER A 129 21.52 -29.56 -21.48
N GLU A 130 22.80 -29.22 -21.47
CA GLU A 130 23.41 -28.33 -20.45
C GLU A 130 23.04 -26.86 -20.64
N PHE A 131 22.43 -26.54 -21.77
CA PHE A 131 22.09 -25.15 -22.15
C PHE A 131 20.62 -25.04 -22.57
N GLY A 132 19.97 -23.98 -22.09
CA GLY A 132 18.71 -23.51 -22.62
C GLY A 132 18.95 -22.49 -23.73
N ARG A 133 18.28 -22.65 -24.88
CA ARG A 133 18.36 -21.76 -26.02
C ARG A 133 17.23 -20.73 -25.98
N LEU A 134 17.56 -19.46 -26.21
CA LEU A 134 16.57 -18.41 -26.33
C LEU A 134 15.80 -18.57 -27.64
N GLU A 135 14.49 -18.81 -27.53
CA GLU A 135 13.58 -18.88 -28.69
C GLU A 135 13.06 -17.50 -29.05
N ILE A 136 12.60 -16.76 -28.03
CA ILE A 136 12.06 -15.42 -28.21
C ILE A 136 12.22 -14.60 -26.93
N ALA A 137 12.30 -13.26 -27.09
CA ALA A 137 12.25 -12.30 -25.98
C ALA A 137 11.54 -11.03 -26.42
N SER A 138 11.03 -10.28 -25.46
CA SER A 138 10.45 -8.94 -25.66
C SER A 138 11.41 -8.06 -26.43
N LYS A 139 10.88 -7.33 -27.41
CA LYS A 139 11.68 -6.55 -28.35
C LYS A 139 12.52 -5.48 -27.67
N GLU A 140 11.98 -4.84 -26.62
CA GLU A 140 12.61 -3.72 -25.94
C GLU A 140 13.88 -4.13 -25.19
N ILE A 141 13.89 -5.33 -24.60
CA ILE A 141 15.00 -5.82 -23.76
C ILE A 141 15.70 -7.06 -24.31
N ARG A 142 15.50 -7.34 -25.61
CA ARG A 142 16.12 -8.50 -26.26
C ARG A 142 17.63 -8.58 -26.10
N SER A 143 18.31 -7.42 -26.10
CA SER A 143 19.77 -7.32 -25.93
C SER A 143 20.25 -7.70 -24.50
N GLU A 144 19.38 -7.67 -23.53
CA GLU A 144 19.70 -7.95 -22.13
C GLU A 144 19.56 -9.44 -21.79
N PHE A 145 18.87 -10.21 -22.65
CA PHE A 145 18.77 -11.66 -22.49
C PHE A 145 19.85 -12.37 -23.29
N PRO A 146 20.64 -13.25 -22.66
CA PRO A 146 21.64 -14.05 -23.34
C PRO A 146 20.98 -15.01 -24.33
N ASN A 147 21.62 -15.28 -25.47
CA ASN A 147 21.13 -16.23 -26.47
C ASN A 147 21.05 -17.68 -25.95
N SER A 148 21.81 -17.97 -24.91
CA SER A 148 21.77 -19.27 -24.23
C SER A 148 22.04 -19.09 -22.73
N ILE A 149 21.34 -19.86 -21.92
CA ILE A 149 21.53 -19.95 -20.48
C ILE A 149 22.11 -21.30 -20.11
N ARG A 150 23.11 -21.31 -19.21
CA ARG A 150 23.65 -22.58 -18.69
C ARG A 150 22.76 -23.06 -17.55
N ILE A 151 22.20 -24.25 -17.69
CA ILE A 151 21.27 -24.85 -16.73
C ILE A 151 21.89 -25.00 -15.33
N SER A 152 23.18 -25.39 -15.26
CA SER A 152 23.90 -25.53 -14.00
C SER A 152 23.98 -24.22 -13.18
N LYS A 153 23.98 -23.04 -13.83
CA LYS A 153 23.97 -21.75 -13.14
C LYS A 153 22.65 -21.50 -12.40
N TYR A 154 21.54 -22.02 -12.92
CA TYR A 154 20.18 -21.79 -12.40
C TYR A 154 19.60 -23.03 -11.71
N GLN A 155 20.43 -23.94 -11.22
CA GLN A 155 19.97 -25.25 -10.71
C GLN A 155 18.99 -25.12 -9.55
N ALA A 156 19.18 -24.18 -8.62
CA ALA A 156 18.25 -23.93 -7.52
C ALA A 156 16.88 -23.51 -8.04
N ALA A 157 16.82 -22.59 -9.00
CA ALA A 157 15.58 -22.17 -9.62
C ALA A 157 14.92 -23.31 -10.40
N ILE A 158 15.69 -24.06 -11.18
CA ILE A 158 15.21 -25.16 -12.03
C ILE A 158 14.61 -26.30 -11.20
N SER A 159 15.16 -26.60 -10.02
CA SER A 159 14.60 -27.59 -9.13
C SER A 159 13.17 -27.24 -8.68
N GLU A 160 12.91 -25.98 -8.34
CA GLU A 160 11.55 -25.52 -8.03
C GLU A 160 10.62 -25.59 -9.26
N LEU A 161 11.13 -25.30 -10.46
CA LEU A 161 10.38 -25.45 -11.70
C LEU A 161 10.04 -26.89 -12.02
N GLU A 162 10.89 -27.84 -11.62
CA GLU A 162 10.63 -29.29 -11.75
C GLU A 162 9.44 -29.72 -10.91
N ASP A 163 9.18 -29.09 -9.78
CA ASP A 163 7.99 -29.31 -8.94
C ASP A 163 6.73 -28.60 -9.45
N GLY A 164 6.83 -27.84 -10.54
CA GLY A 164 5.72 -27.09 -11.14
C GLY A 164 5.44 -25.74 -10.49
N ASN A 165 6.36 -25.29 -9.65
CA ASN A 165 6.27 -23.99 -8.97
C ASN A 165 6.84 -22.87 -9.85
N VAL A 166 6.50 -21.64 -9.48
CA VAL A 166 7.14 -20.43 -10.02
C VAL A 166 8.26 -20.03 -9.07
N TRP A 167 9.46 -19.93 -9.60
CA TRP A 167 10.59 -19.44 -8.83
C TRP A 167 10.61 -17.92 -8.81
N VAL A 168 10.90 -17.35 -7.65
CA VAL A 168 10.95 -15.89 -7.42
C VAL A 168 12.33 -15.53 -6.89
N ASN A 169 12.97 -14.54 -7.49
CA ASN A 169 14.29 -14.02 -7.06
C ASN A 169 14.16 -13.14 -5.81
N ARG A 170 13.87 -13.74 -4.66
CA ARG A 170 13.69 -13.03 -3.37
C ARG A 170 15.00 -12.42 -2.85
N GLU A 171 16.13 -13.02 -3.20
CA GLU A 171 17.47 -12.60 -2.75
C GLU A 171 18.07 -11.52 -3.67
N LEU A 172 17.33 -11.09 -4.70
CA LEU A 172 17.79 -10.11 -5.69
C LEU A 172 19.15 -10.45 -6.28
N LEU A 173 19.37 -11.74 -6.58
CA LEU A 173 20.61 -12.22 -7.16
C LEU A 173 20.86 -11.50 -8.51
N PRO A 174 22.02 -10.85 -8.68
CA PRO A 174 22.38 -10.27 -9.97
C PRO A 174 22.44 -11.39 -11.02
N ASP A 175 22.16 -11.14 -12.25
CA ASP A 175 22.12 -12.12 -13.34
C ASP A 175 20.94 -13.12 -13.33
N TYR A 176 20.09 -13.12 -12.31
CA TYR A 176 18.88 -13.93 -12.29
C TYR A 176 17.68 -13.08 -12.71
N PRO A 177 16.73 -13.65 -13.46
CA PRO A 177 15.46 -12.96 -13.72
C PRO A 177 14.67 -12.80 -12.41
N ALA A 178 13.72 -11.87 -12.38
CA ALA A 178 12.87 -11.67 -11.21
C ALA A 178 11.95 -12.87 -10.97
N TYR A 179 11.41 -13.44 -12.05
CA TYR A 179 10.58 -14.64 -12.01
C TYR A 179 10.98 -15.63 -13.08
N MET A 180 10.85 -16.91 -12.76
CA MET A 180 10.99 -18.02 -13.71
C MET A 180 9.79 -18.97 -13.57
N ALA A 181 9.24 -19.40 -14.69
CA ALA A 181 8.19 -20.42 -14.76
C ALA A 181 8.57 -21.51 -15.74
N GLY A 182 8.23 -22.77 -15.43
CA GLY A 182 8.55 -23.91 -16.26
C GLY A 182 7.34 -24.44 -17.05
N ILE A 183 7.51 -24.73 -18.33
CA ILE A 183 6.54 -25.42 -19.15
C ILE A 183 7.00 -26.88 -19.35
N ARG A 184 6.14 -27.83 -19.02
CA ARG A 184 6.44 -29.25 -19.05
C ARG A 184 5.69 -30.01 -20.13
N LYS A 185 6.35 -30.99 -20.67
CA LYS A 185 5.76 -31.99 -21.55
C LYS A 185 6.15 -33.39 -21.05
N ASN A 186 5.17 -34.23 -20.76
CA ASN A 186 5.40 -35.60 -20.25
C ASN A 186 6.28 -35.65 -18.97
N LYS A 187 6.09 -34.70 -18.05
CA LYS A 187 6.87 -34.51 -16.82
C LYS A 187 8.30 -33.98 -17.01
N GLU A 188 8.78 -33.83 -18.25
CA GLU A 188 10.08 -33.20 -18.53
C GLU A 188 9.89 -31.69 -18.73
N LEU A 189 10.81 -30.90 -18.19
CA LEU A 189 10.84 -29.45 -18.39
C LEU A 189 11.37 -29.15 -19.80
N VAL A 190 10.53 -28.56 -20.64
CA VAL A 190 10.85 -28.31 -22.07
C VAL A 190 11.10 -26.85 -22.36
N MET A 191 10.47 -25.94 -21.59
CA MET A 191 10.67 -24.51 -21.78
C MET A 191 10.70 -23.80 -20.42
N ILE A 192 11.41 -22.68 -20.39
CA ILE A 192 11.45 -21.77 -19.23
C ILE A 192 11.02 -20.39 -19.74
N VAL A 193 10.05 -19.80 -19.04
CA VAL A 193 9.65 -18.41 -19.20
C VAL A 193 10.35 -17.60 -18.12
N CYS A 194 11.05 -16.55 -18.50
CA CYS A 194 11.75 -15.64 -17.61
C CYS A 194 11.15 -14.23 -17.70
N ILE A 195 10.97 -13.59 -16.55
CA ILE A 195 10.61 -12.17 -16.45
C ILE A 195 11.76 -11.48 -15.73
N LYS A 196 12.40 -10.51 -16.42
CA LYS A 196 13.63 -9.89 -15.89
C LYS A 196 13.33 -8.79 -14.87
N GLU A 197 12.34 -7.95 -15.15
CA GLU A 197 11.99 -6.82 -14.30
C GLU A 197 10.55 -6.94 -13.82
N VAL A 198 10.33 -6.54 -12.58
CA VAL A 198 8.99 -6.42 -12.00
C VAL A 198 8.69 -4.95 -11.80
N ARG A 199 7.54 -4.51 -12.27
CA ARG A 199 7.07 -3.16 -12.00
C ARG A 199 6.75 -3.03 -10.51
N SER A 200 7.07 -1.87 -9.93
CA SER A 200 6.88 -1.60 -8.50
C SER A 200 5.42 -1.72 -8.04
N ASP A 201 4.46 -1.50 -8.94
CA ASP A 201 3.03 -1.67 -8.70
C ASP A 201 2.58 -3.14 -8.64
N GLN A 202 3.39 -4.06 -9.16
CA GLN A 202 3.16 -5.51 -9.10
C GLN A 202 3.80 -6.16 -7.86
N MET A 203 4.79 -5.50 -7.25
CA MET A 203 5.46 -6.01 -6.04
C MET A 203 4.55 -6.04 -4.80
N THR A 204 3.53 -5.21 -4.74
CA THR A 204 2.60 -5.12 -3.60
C THR A 204 1.59 -6.27 -3.50
N LEU A 205 1.58 -7.19 -4.46
CA LEU A 205 0.64 -8.31 -4.51
C LEU A 205 1.08 -9.57 -3.74
N TYR A 206 2.28 -9.57 -3.14
CA TYR A 206 2.87 -10.75 -2.48
C TYR A 206 3.33 -10.51 -1.03
N TYR A 207 2.80 -9.46 -0.36
CA TYR A 207 2.98 -9.28 1.09
C TYR A 207 1.66 -9.42 1.83
#